data_21b00da168ec2553ca70e24f12a00767
#
_entry.id   21b00da168ec2553ca70e24f12a00767
#
_cell.length_a   1.000
_cell.length_b   1.000
_cell.length_c   1.000
_cell.angle_alpha   90.00
_cell.angle_beta   90.00
_cell.angle_gamma   90.00
#
_symmetry.space_group_name_H-M   'P 1'
#
loop_
_entity.id
_entity.type
_entity.pdbx_description
1 polymer ?
#
loop_
_entity_poly.entity_id
_entity_poly.type
_entity_poly.pdbx_seq_one_letter_code
_entity_poly.pdbx_strand_id
1 'polypeptide(L)'
;MDSPQDYRSLPLLHRGFSTAYFYDLLPRSLFFLLTFFIGIFLIFRKGAFKFIGGFVSIFSLLLLFNHHPFKSSRFDPYHGSQGIAPYQEMIDYVTQRSGLVFWAHPESRYAKDGVPLGPVMLKTEPYPDDLLESMNYTGFAAIYGDTVTVTKTGRHWDRILLQYCRGEREKPVWGIAGADFHREKKGVELDTFQTVFLVKRKSRSEVLEALSRGRMYAVRKRKGPRLILKQFLVRNPESKRTAVMGEELLVDRTRVVEGTIAASDSGRYALEVAIIKNGKVWQSFKGRTPLTFRYIDVDGQKAKRFYRLDVRSRFIGKLLSNPIFVKQI
;
A
#
# COMPACT_ATOMS: atom_id res chain seq x y z
N MET A 1 -0.05 -11.71 -13.25
CA MET A 1 -0.47 -10.90 -14.43
C MET A 1 0.63 -10.99 -15.47
N ASP A 2 0.50 -11.91 -16.39
CA ASP A 2 1.56 -12.21 -17.36
C ASP A 2 1.17 -11.85 -18.80
N SER A 3 -0.11 -11.53 -19.03
CA SER A 3 -0.64 -11.18 -20.34
C SER A 3 -0.94 -9.68 -20.47
N PRO A 4 -0.71 -9.07 -21.66
CA PRO A 4 -1.15 -7.70 -21.92
C PRO A 4 -2.66 -7.50 -21.72
N GLN A 5 -3.46 -8.57 -21.90
CA GLN A 5 -4.90 -8.55 -21.69
C GLN A 5 -5.27 -8.29 -20.23
N ASP A 6 -4.50 -8.83 -19.28
CA ASP A 6 -4.74 -8.59 -17.85
C ASP A 6 -4.65 -7.10 -17.50
N TYR A 7 -3.72 -6.38 -18.11
CA TYR A 7 -3.58 -4.93 -17.89
C TYR A 7 -4.68 -4.12 -18.54
N ARG A 8 -5.18 -4.54 -19.72
CA ARG A 8 -6.29 -3.87 -20.42
C ARG A 8 -7.61 -4.03 -19.69
N SER A 9 -7.77 -5.12 -18.95
CA SER A 9 -8.99 -5.46 -18.21
C SER A 9 -8.95 -5.05 -16.74
N LEU A 10 -7.97 -4.25 -16.32
CA LEU A 10 -7.93 -3.73 -14.94
C LEU A 10 -9.20 -2.94 -14.62
N PRO A 11 -9.87 -3.20 -13.49
CA PRO A 11 -11.04 -2.45 -13.06
C PRO A 11 -10.63 -1.06 -12.52
N LEU A 12 -10.51 -0.09 -13.43
CA LEU A 12 -10.13 1.29 -13.15
C LEU A 12 -11.36 2.17 -13.05
N LEU A 13 -11.55 2.85 -11.92
CA LEU A 13 -12.73 3.66 -11.64
C LEU A 13 -12.95 4.79 -12.67
N HIS A 14 -11.88 5.45 -13.08
CA HIS A 14 -11.96 6.64 -13.95
C HIS A 14 -11.50 6.42 -15.39
N ARG A 15 -10.92 5.29 -15.71
CA ARG A 15 -10.35 5.00 -17.03
C ARG A 15 -10.40 3.51 -17.30
N GLY A 16 -10.47 3.19 -18.57
CA GLY A 16 -10.38 1.83 -19.05
C GLY A 16 -11.58 1.46 -19.90
N PHE A 17 -11.34 0.54 -20.82
CA PHE A 17 -12.33 -0.01 -21.73
C PHE A 17 -12.22 -1.53 -21.63
N SER A 18 -13.31 -2.19 -21.22
CA SER A 18 -13.32 -3.62 -20.96
C SER A 18 -14.71 -4.19 -21.24
N THR A 19 -14.75 -5.45 -21.60
CA THR A 19 -16.01 -6.22 -21.69
C THR A 19 -16.33 -7.01 -20.43
N ALA A 20 -15.49 -6.89 -19.38
CA ALA A 20 -15.63 -7.70 -18.17
C ALA A 20 -16.98 -7.49 -17.45
N TYR A 21 -17.53 -6.28 -17.49
CA TYR A 21 -18.79 -5.91 -16.84
C TYR A 21 -19.92 -5.63 -17.86
N PHE A 22 -19.75 -6.08 -19.10
CA PHE A 22 -20.70 -5.77 -20.19
C PHE A 22 -22.15 -6.11 -19.82
N TYR A 23 -22.39 -7.33 -19.36
CA TYR A 23 -23.74 -7.78 -19.02
C TYR A 23 -24.31 -7.10 -17.77
N ASP A 24 -23.46 -6.75 -16.80
CA ASP A 24 -23.89 -6.06 -15.58
C ASP A 24 -24.31 -4.60 -15.87
N LEU A 25 -23.66 -3.95 -16.83
CA LEU A 25 -23.88 -2.55 -17.19
C LEU A 25 -24.89 -2.38 -18.33
N LEU A 26 -25.12 -3.42 -19.13
CA LEU A 26 -25.98 -3.38 -20.30
C LEU A 26 -27.43 -2.92 -19.99
N PRO A 27 -28.10 -3.38 -18.92
CA PRO A 27 -29.47 -2.95 -18.62
C PRO A 27 -29.60 -1.44 -18.42
N ARG A 28 -28.64 -0.83 -17.70
CA ARG A 28 -28.62 0.63 -17.50
C ARG A 28 -28.35 1.38 -18.80
N SER A 29 -27.43 0.89 -19.63
CA SER A 29 -27.12 1.48 -20.91
C SER A 29 -28.33 1.44 -21.85
N LEU A 30 -29.05 0.31 -21.91
CA LEU A 30 -30.28 0.18 -22.70
C LEU A 30 -31.38 1.09 -22.21
N PHE A 31 -31.52 1.28 -20.89
CA PHE A 31 -32.48 2.23 -20.32
C PHE A 31 -32.20 3.67 -20.79
N PHE A 32 -30.96 4.13 -20.72
CA PHE A 32 -30.60 5.47 -21.19
C PHE A 32 -30.68 5.63 -22.71
N LEU A 33 -30.41 4.56 -23.46
CA LEU A 33 -30.59 4.55 -24.91
C LEU A 33 -32.08 4.68 -25.27
N LEU A 34 -32.94 3.96 -24.55
CA LEU A 34 -34.39 4.05 -24.75
C LEU A 34 -34.92 5.45 -24.44
N THR A 35 -34.52 6.03 -23.29
CA THR A 35 -34.94 7.39 -22.91
C THR A 35 -34.41 8.44 -23.87
N PHE A 36 -33.23 8.24 -24.47
CA PHE A 36 -32.71 9.08 -25.52
C PHE A 36 -33.64 9.08 -26.77
N PHE A 37 -34.05 7.91 -27.24
CA PHE A 37 -34.97 7.82 -28.37
C PHE A 37 -36.35 8.36 -28.06
N ILE A 38 -36.87 8.20 -26.84
CA ILE A 38 -38.09 8.84 -26.39
C ILE A 38 -37.95 10.38 -26.49
N GLY A 39 -36.82 10.91 -26.00
CA GLY A 39 -36.52 12.33 -26.10
C GLY A 39 -36.50 12.83 -27.55
N ILE A 40 -35.83 12.11 -28.45
CA ILE A 40 -35.82 12.42 -29.87
C ILE A 40 -37.25 12.43 -30.46
N PHE A 41 -38.09 11.41 -30.14
CA PHE A 41 -39.47 11.37 -30.56
C PHE A 41 -40.26 12.61 -30.10
N LEU A 42 -40.07 13.06 -28.83
CA LEU A 42 -40.71 14.24 -28.29
C LEU A 42 -40.31 15.55 -29.00
N ILE A 43 -39.09 15.65 -29.52
CA ILE A 43 -38.60 16.84 -30.25
C ILE A 43 -39.48 17.11 -31.49
N PHE A 44 -40.02 16.06 -32.13
CA PHE A 44 -40.91 16.19 -33.28
C PHE A 44 -42.36 16.53 -32.92
N ARG A 45 -42.68 16.63 -31.63
CA ARG A 45 -44.01 17.07 -31.18
C ARG A 45 -44.09 18.60 -31.08
N LYS A 46 -45.32 19.16 -31.11
CA LYS A 46 -45.57 20.61 -31.03
C LYS A 46 -45.57 21.09 -29.55
N GLY A 47 -45.30 22.39 -29.35
CA GLY A 47 -45.42 23.05 -28.07
C GLY A 47 -44.24 22.70 -27.11
N ALA A 48 -44.51 22.64 -25.85
CA ALA A 48 -43.53 22.37 -24.76
C ALA A 48 -42.77 21.04 -24.89
N PHE A 49 -43.40 20.05 -25.56
CA PHE A 49 -42.79 18.72 -25.77
C PHE A 49 -41.47 18.78 -26.51
N LYS A 50 -41.34 19.75 -27.44
CA LYS A 50 -40.08 19.94 -28.18
C LYS A 50 -38.89 20.26 -27.25
N PHE A 51 -39.07 21.14 -26.28
CA PHE A 51 -38.04 21.53 -25.31
C PHE A 51 -37.77 20.40 -24.31
N ILE A 52 -38.82 19.75 -23.82
CA ILE A 52 -38.69 18.58 -22.93
C ILE A 52 -37.94 17.46 -23.64
N GLY A 53 -38.24 17.19 -24.89
CA GLY A 53 -37.54 16.19 -25.70
C GLY A 53 -36.05 16.50 -25.87
N GLY A 54 -35.73 17.77 -26.15
CA GLY A 54 -34.32 18.22 -26.21
C GLY A 54 -33.57 18.01 -24.92
N PHE A 55 -34.14 18.41 -23.80
CA PHE A 55 -33.55 18.21 -22.48
C PHE A 55 -33.35 16.71 -22.16
N VAL A 56 -34.41 15.90 -22.35
CA VAL A 56 -34.36 14.45 -22.10
C VAL A 56 -33.31 13.78 -22.98
N SER A 57 -33.21 14.15 -24.27
CA SER A 57 -32.20 13.57 -25.17
C SER A 57 -30.77 13.90 -24.73
N ILE A 58 -30.50 15.18 -24.45
CA ILE A 58 -29.16 15.60 -24.02
C ILE A 58 -28.78 14.90 -22.70
N PHE A 59 -29.68 14.92 -21.73
CA PHE A 59 -29.42 14.32 -20.44
C PHE A 59 -29.22 12.80 -20.51
N SER A 60 -30.06 12.11 -21.29
CA SER A 60 -29.94 10.67 -21.52
C SER A 60 -28.63 10.31 -22.24
N LEU A 61 -28.21 11.13 -23.18
CA LEU A 61 -26.93 10.95 -23.90
C LEU A 61 -25.74 11.08 -22.96
N LEU A 62 -25.72 12.10 -22.07
CA LEU A 62 -24.69 12.27 -21.07
C LEU A 62 -24.63 11.09 -20.09
N LEU A 63 -25.79 10.59 -19.66
CA LEU A 63 -25.88 9.42 -18.79
C LEU A 63 -25.45 8.15 -19.52
N LEU A 64 -25.77 8.00 -20.80
CA LEU A 64 -25.30 6.87 -21.62
C LEU A 64 -23.78 6.86 -21.76
N PHE A 65 -23.14 8.01 -21.98
CA PHE A 65 -21.68 8.11 -21.96
C PHE A 65 -21.05 7.76 -20.61
N ASN A 66 -21.72 8.12 -19.51
CA ASN A 66 -21.25 7.76 -18.17
C ASN A 66 -21.46 6.27 -17.86
N HIS A 67 -22.53 5.67 -18.37
CA HIS A 67 -22.94 4.29 -18.06
C HIS A 67 -22.85 3.32 -19.25
N HIS A 68 -21.95 3.57 -20.20
CA HIS A 68 -21.77 2.66 -21.34
C HIS A 68 -21.28 1.28 -20.89
N PRO A 69 -21.65 0.18 -21.58
CA PRO A 69 -21.40 -1.18 -21.12
C PRO A 69 -19.93 -1.64 -21.21
N PHE A 70 -19.09 -0.81 -21.80
CA PHE A 70 -17.66 -1.09 -21.98
C PHE A 70 -16.76 -0.44 -20.91
N LYS A 71 -17.30 -0.07 -19.76
CA LYS A 71 -16.48 0.43 -18.63
C LYS A 71 -15.64 -0.68 -18.04
N SER A 72 -14.45 -0.34 -17.56
CA SER A 72 -13.56 -1.27 -16.89
C SER A 72 -13.91 -1.52 -15.43
N SER A 73 -14.85 -0.76 -14.85
CA SER A 73 -15.36 -0.92 -13.49
C SER A 73 -16.90 -0.77 -13.48
N ARG A 74 -17.56 -1.53 -12.62
CA ARG A 74 -19.01 -1.42 -12.36
C ARG A 74 -19.36 -0.20 -11.50
N PHE A 75 -18.38 0.39 -10.84
CA PHE A 75 -18.56 1.56 -9.99
C PHE A 75 -18.63 2.85 -10.82
N ASP A 76 -19.41 3.80 -10.33
CA ASP A 76 -19.57 5.11 -10.94
C ASP A 76 -18.69 6.16 -10.24
N PRO A 77 -17.75 6.81 -10.95
CA PRO A 77 -16.88 7.83 -10.35
C PRO A 77 -17.63 9.08 -9.87
N TYR A 78 -18.87 9.29 -10.32
CA TYR A 78 -19.68 10.47 -9.97
C TYR A 78 -20.75 10.19 -8.92
N HIS A 79 -20.81 8.97 -8.38
CA HIS A 79 -21.84 8.58 -7.40
C HIS A 79 -21.51 8.94 -5.94
N GLY A 80 -20.49 9.77 -5.72
CA GLY A 80 -19.99 10.08 -4.37
C GLY A 80 -19.09 8.97 -3.82
N SER A 81 -18.93 8.96 -2.48
CA SER A 81 -18.09 7.94 -1.85
C SER A 81 -18.74 6.58 -1.92
N GLN A 82 -18.06 5.62 -2.51
CA GLN A 82 -18.43 4.21 -2.54
C GLN A 82 -17.55 3.37 -1.60
N GLY A 83 -16.87 4.05 -0.67
CA GLY A 83 -15.96 3.43 0.29
C GLY A 83 -14.80 2.72 -0.40
N ILE A 84 -14.36 1.62 0.21
CA ILE A 84 -13.22 0.83 -0.26
C ILE A 84 -13.56 -0.07 -1.47
N ALA A 85 -14.84 -0.28 -1.78
CA ALA A 85 -15.28 -1.28 -2.75
C ALA A 85 -14.63 -1.17 -4.15
N PRO A 86 -14.46 0.02 -4.77
CA PRO A 86 -13.80 0.13 -6.08
C PRO A 86 -12.33 -0.28 -6.04
N TYR A 87 -11.66 0.02 -4.95
CA TYR A 87 -10.24 -0.32 -4.75
C TYR A 87 -10.07 -1.80 -4.41
N GLN A 88 -10.99 -2.34 -3.61
CA GLN A 88 -11.00 -3.77 -3.28
C GLN A 88 -11.20 -4.63 -4.53
N GLU A 89 -12.09 -4.23 -5.44
CA GLU A 89 -12.29 -4.91 -6.72
C GLU A 89 -10.98 -4.96 -7.55
N MET A 90 -10.23 -3.86 -7.59
CA MET A 90 -8.94 -3.82 -8.29
C MET A 90 -7.89 -4.70 -7.57
N ILE A 91 -7.85 -4.67 -6.23
CA ILE A 91 -6.95 -5.51 -5.44
C ILE A 91 -7.25 -6.99 -5.72
N ASP A 92 -8.51 -7.38 -5.67
CA ASP A 92 -8.93 -8.78 -5.89
C ASP A 92 -8.62 -9.23 -7.31
N TYR A 93 -8.90 -8.38 -8.31
CA TYR A 93 -8.56 -8.66 -9.71
C TYR A 93 -7.07 -8.96 -9.90
N VAL A 94 -6.20 -8.12 -9.32
CA VAL A 94 -4.73 -8.25 -9.45
C VAL A 94 -4.23 -9.48 -8.68
N THR A 95 -4.71 -9.69 -7.46
CA THR A 95 -4.24 -10.79 -6.60
C THR A 95 -4.70 -12.16 -7.08
N GLN A 96 -5.90 -12.29 -7.65
CA GLN A 96 -6.39 -13.50 -8.31
C GLN A 96 -5.50 -13.91 -9.50
N ARG A 97 -4.78 -12.96 -10.10
CA ARG A 97 -3.82 -13.19 -11.20
C ARG A 97 -2.37 -13.22 -10.71
N SER A 98 -2.17 -13.53 -9.44
CA SER A 98 -0.84 -13.61 -8.80
C SER A 98 -0.02 -12.30 -8.92
N GLY A 99 -0.69 -11.16 -9.08
CA GLY A 99 -0.06 -9.84 -9.08
C GLY A 99 0.16 -9.32 -7.67
N LEU A 100 0.99 -8.27 -7.55
CA LEU A 100 1.27 -7.60 -6.29
C LEU A 100 0.64 -6.20 -6.30
N VAL A 101 -0.01 -5.82 -5.19
CA VAL A 101 -0.68 -4.52 -5.04
C VAL A 101 -0.10 -3.79 -3.84
N PHE A 102 0.25 -2.53 -4.05
CA PHE A 102 0.77 -1.66 -3.00
C PHE A 102 -0.01 -0.35 -2.98
N TRP A 103 -0.52 0.03 -1.81
CA TRP A 103 -1.07 1.35 -1.59
C TRP A 103 0.04 2.41 -1.66
N ALA A 104 -0.14 3.39 -2.53
CA ALA A 104 0.79 4.51 -2.62
C ALA A 104 0.47 5.55 -1.54
N HIS A 105 1.47 6.16 -0.93
CA HIS A 105 1.45 7.34 -0.05
C HIS A 105 0.10 7.66 0.64
N PRO A 106 -0.43 6.80 1.55
CA PRO A 106 -1.80 6.89 2.08
C PRO A 106 -2.10 8.15 2.90
N GLU A 107 -1.08 8.89 3.34
CA GLU A 107 -1.23 10.14 4.09
C GLU A 107 -0.70 11.34 3.30
N SER A 108 -0.61 11.23 1.96
CA SER A 108 -0.19 12.37 1.12
C SER A 108 -1.12 13.56 1.31
N ARG A 109 -0.50 14.73 1.48
CA ARG A 109 -1.20 16.00 1.63
C ARG A 109 -1.06 16.90 0.40
N TYR A 110 -0.53 16.37 -0.68
CA TYR A 110 -0.47 17.10 -1.94
C TYR A 110 -1.89 17.45 -2.38
N ALA A 111 -2.08 18.71 -2.74
CA ALA A 111 -3.41 19.27 -3.11
C ALA A 111 -4.51 19.14 -2.02
N LYS A 112 -4.16 19.02 -0.73
CA LYS A 112 -5.14 19.04 0.36
C LYS A 112 -5.93 20.34 0.40
N ASP A 113 -5.26 21.47 0.14
CA ASP A 113 -5.87 22.80 0.09
C ASP A 113 -6.53 23.10 -1.26
N GLY A 114 -6.44 22.16 -2.19
CA GLY A 114 -6.95 22.26 -3.54
C GLY A 114 -5.95 22.87 -4.52
N VAL A 115 -5.91 22.33 -5.73
CA VAL A 115 -5.19 22.89 -6.88
C VAL A 115 -6.22 23.26 -7.93
N PRO A 116 -6.28 24.54 -8.37
CA PRO A 116 -7.23 24.94 -9.39
C PRO A 116 -6.90 24.29 -10.73
N LEU A 117 -7.90 23.68 -11.34
CA LEU A 117 -7.85 23.08 -12.67
C LEU A 117 -8.96 23.72 -13.52
N GLY A 118 -8.73 24.93 -14.04
CA GLY A 118 -9.76 25.73 -14.68
C GLY A 118 -10.89 26.09 -13.69
N PRO A 119 -12.17 25.80 -14.00
CA PRO A 119 -13.30 26.08 -13.11
C PRO A 119 -13.45 25.06 -11.96
N VAL A 120 -12.61 24.01 -11.90
CA VAL A 120 -12.70 22.92 -10.93
C VAL A 120 -11.51 22.97 -9.98
N MET A 121 -11.75 22.63 -8.71
CA MET A 121 -10.72 22.48 -7.69
C MET A 121 -10.40 21.01 -7.49
N LEU A 122 -9.16 20.62 -7.81
CA LEU A 122 -8.68 19.27 -7.50
C LEU A 122 -8.27 19.19 -6.03
N LYS A 123 -8.92 18.34 -5.27
CA LYS A 123 -8.55 18.01 -3.89
C LYS A 123 -8.11 16.55 -3.76
N THR A 124 -7.04 16.32 -3.00
CA THR A 124 -6.61 14.98 -2.60
C THR A 124 -6.65 14.87 -1.09
N GLU A 125 -7.48 14.01 -0.57
CA GLU A 125 -7.57 13.74 0.87
C GLU A 125 -6.73 12.50 1.24
N PRO A 126 -6.06 12.53 2.41
CA PRO A 126 -5.42 11.34 2.95
C PRO A 126 -6.43 10.22 3.20
N TYR A 127 -6.01 8.96 2.96
CA TYR A 127 -6.85 7.77 3.10
C TYR A 127 -6.18 6.66 3.95
N PRO A 128 -5.67 6.97 5.15
CA PRO A 128 -4.95 6.00 5.97
C PRO A 128 -5.84 4.84 6.46
N ASP A 129 -7.14 5.07 6.65
CA ASP A 129 -8.08 4.05 7.12
C ASP A 129 -8.37 2.99 6.06
N ASP A 130 -8.25 3.32 4.78
CA ASP A 130 -8.39 2.37 3.66
C ASP A 130 -7.39 1.20 3.78
N LEU A 131 -6.25 1.42 4.42
CA LEU A 131 -5.29 0.36 4.75
C LEU A 131 -5.85 -0.68 5.71
N LEU A 132 -6.76 -0.29 6.62
CA LEU A 132 -7.41 -1.19 7.57
C LEU A 132 -8.62 -1.89 6.95
N GLU A 133 -9.35 -1.20 6.09
CA GLU A 133 -10.59 -1.68 5.48
C GLU A 133 -10.33 -2.60 4.30
N SER A 134 -9.31 -2.31 3.47
CA SER A 134 -8.95 -3.18 2.34
C SER A 134 -8.25 -4.46 2.77
N MET A 135 -8.48 -5.52 2.01
CA MET A 135 -7.93 -6.86 2.26
C MET A 135 -7.05 -7.31 1.10
N ASN A 136 -6.22 -8.32 1.33
CA ASN A 136 -5.43 -9.06 0.32
C ASN A 136 -4.42 -8.24 -0.50
N TYR A 137 -4.22 -6.96 -0.20
CA TYR A 137 -3.14 -6.20 -0.83
C TYR A 137 -1.77 -6.59 -0.23
N THR A 138 -0.70 -6.45 -1.03
CA THR A 138 0.64 -6.92 -0.67
C THR A 138 1.33 -6.01 0.33
N GLY A 139 1.18 -4.71 0.17
CA GLY A 139 1.87 -3.75 1.02
C GLY A 139 1.48 -2.30 0.75
N PHE A 140 2.23 -1.39 1.32
CA PHE A 140 2.01 0.05 1.16
C PHE A 140 3.31 0.84 1.26
N ALA A 141 3.31 2.08 0.79
CA ALA A 141 4.41 3.01 0.97
C ALA A 141 4.52 3.44 2.45
N ALA A 142 5.41 2.78 3.20
CA ALA A 142 5.66 3.01 4.62
C ALA A 142 6.58 4.21 4.89
N ILE A 143 7.39 4.59 3.90
CA ILE A 143 8.25 5.80 3.92
C ILE A 143 8.12 6.50 2.57
N TYR A 144 7.78 7.78 2.58
CA TYR A 144 7.69 8.65 1.39
C TYR A 144 7.90 10.12 1.74
N GLY A 145 7.64 11.03 0.79
CA GLY A 145 7.97 12.46 0.90
C GLY A 145 7.23 13.26 1.98
N ASP A 146 6.10 12.75 2.46
CA ASP A 146 5.27 13.41 3.46
C ASP A 146 5.50 12.93 4.90
N THR A 147 4.76 13.55 5.83
CA THR A 147 4.73 13.09 7.23
C THR A 147 3.94 11.81 7.33
N VAL A 148 4.62 10.71 7.67
CA VAL A 148 4.00 9.40 7.79
C VAL A 148 3.70 9.08 9.25
N THR A 149 2.43 8.89 9.58
CA THR A 149 1.97 8.51 10.93
C THR A 149 1.46 7.07 11.01
N VAL A 150 1.01 6.48 9.89
CA VAL A 150 0.50 5.09 9.83
C VAL A 150 1.52 4.06 10.29
N THR A 151 2.83 4.36 10.20
CA THR A 151 3.93 3.48 10.64
C THR A 151 4.40 3.75 12.06
N LYS A 152 3.87 4.78 12.75
CA LYS A 152 4.18 5.00 14.17
C LYS A 152 3.70 3.81 14.99
N THR A 153 4.39 3.56 16.09
CA THR A 153 4.06 2.46 17.01
C THR A 153 2.59 2.49 17.43
N GLY A 154 1.89 1.36 17.31
CA GLY A 154 0.49 1.17 17.66
C GLY A 154 -0.52 1.75 16.65
N ARG A 155 -0.06 2.35 15.54
CA ARG A 155 -0.93 2.91 14.50
C ARG A 155 -1.33 1.85 13.46
N HIS A 156 -1.80 2.28 12.31
CA HIS A 156 -2.45 1.47 11.26
C HIS A 156 -1.64 0.23 10.89
N TRP A 157 -0.34 0.38 10.58
CA TRP A 157 0.47 -0.78 10.21
C TRP A 157 0.54 -1.83 11.32
N ASP A 158 0.77 -1.43 12.56
CA ASP A 158 0.80 -2.36 13.69
C ASP A 158 -0.56 -3.03 13.93
N ARG A 159 -1.67 -2.29 13.74
CA ARG A 159 -3.02 -2.85 13.83
C ARG A 159 -3.27 -3.90 12.75
N ILE A 160 -2.85 -3.64 11.51
CA ILE A 160 -2.93 -4.58 10.38
C ILE A 160 -2.10 -5.84 10.66
N LEU A 161 -0.88 -5.68 11.17
CA LEU A 161 -0.03 -6.81 11.56
C LEU A 161 -0.64 -7.63 12.72
N LEU A 162 -1.32 -6.98 13.65
CA LEU A 162 -2.06 -7.66 14.71
C LEU A 162 -3.29 -8.41 14.17
N GLN A 163 -4.00 -7.87 13.18
CA GLN A 163 -5.08 -8.58 12.48
C GLN A 163 -4.55 -9.90 11.87
N TYR A 164 -3.39 -9.84 11.19
CA TYR A 164 -2.74 -11.06 10.68
C TYR A 164 -2.35 -12.02 11.81
N CYS A 165 -1.79 -11.54 12.90
CA CYS A 165 -1.43 -12.38 14.04
C CYS A 165 -2.63 -13.09 14.67
N ARG A 166 -3.82 -12.50 14.61
CA ARG A 166 -5.08 -13.07 15.11
C ARG A 166 -5.82 -13.95 14.10
N GLY A 167 -5.34 -14.03 12.86
CA GLY A 167 -5.99 -14.78 11.78
C GLY A 167 -7.16 -14.03 11.12
N GLU A 168 -7.33 -12.73 11.40
CA GLU A 168 -8.33 -11.85 10.77
C GLU A 168 -7.93 -11.49 9.32
N ARG A 169 -6.64 -11.67 8.96
CA ARG A 169 -6.07 -11.54 7.61
C ARG A 169 -5.31 -12.79 7.25
N GLU A 170 -5.43 -13.23 6.01
CA GLU A 170 -4.70 -14.40 5.49
C GLU A 170 -3.22 -14.12 5.28
N LYS A 171 -2.88 -12.88 4.92
CA LYS A 171 -1.51 -12.47 4.58
C LYS A 171 -1.11 -11.21 5.35
N PRO A 172 0.16 -11.13 5.76
CA PRO A 172 0.69 -9.89 6.33
C PRO A 172 0.85 -8.80 5.27
N VAL A 173 0.92 -7.55 5.71
CA VAL A 173 1.07 -6.38 4.85
C VAL A 173 2.47 -5.79 5.02
N TRP A 174 3.15 -5.57 3.90
CA TRP A 174 4.56 -5.16 3.88
C TRP A 174 4.71 -3.65 3.68
N GLY A 175 5.73 -3.09 4.31
CA GLY A 175 6.13 -1.71 4.11
C GLY A 175 7.25 -1.58 3.08
N ILE A 176 7.08 -0.68 2.12
CA ILE A 176 8.10 -0.27 1.15
C ILE A 176 8.42 1.22 1.30
N ALA A 177 9.51 1.66 0.67
CA ALA A 177 9.76 3.08 0.44
C ALA A 177 9.26 3.47 -0.95
N GLY A 178 8.45 4.52 -1.03
CA GLY A 178 7.93 5.07 -2.29
C GLY A 178 8.46 6.49 -2.50
N ALA A 179 9.19 6.71 -3.59
CA ALA A 179 9.77 8.03 -3.89
C ALA A 179 8.75 8.99 -4.50
N ASP A 180 7.75 8.46 -5.21
CA ASP A 180 6.86 9.25 -6.07
C ASP A 180 7.64 10.24 -6.95
N PHE A 181 8.75 9.76 -7.52
CA PHE A 181 9.74 10.58 -8.18
C PHE A 181 9.27 11.00 -9.57
N HIS A 182 9.03 12.31 -9.74
CA HIS A 182 8.64 12.90 -11.02
C HIS A 182 9.76 13.73 -11.65
N ARG A 183 10.56 14.37 -10.84
CA ARG A 183 11.70 15.21 -11.25
C ARG A 183 12.62 15.46 -10.06
N GLU A 184 13.88 15.77 -10.34
CA GLU A 184 14.79 16.23 -9.31
C GLU A 184 14.30 17.55 -8.69
N LYS A 185 14.26 17.59 -7.37
CA LYS A 185 13.98 18.77 -6.56
C LYS A 185 15.07 18.91 -5.53
N LYS A 186 15.37 20.15 -5.10
CA LYS A 186 16.35 20.41 -4.05
C LYS A 186 16.06 19.56 -2.80
N GLY A 187 16.95 18.64 -2.47
CA GLY A 187 16.85 17.74 -1.32
C GLY A 187 16.04 16.44 -1.53
N VAL A 188 15.56 16.18 -2.75
CA VAL A 188 14.92 14.92 -3.15
C VAL A 188 15.64 14.40 -4.40
N GLU A 189 16.55 13.47 -4.18
CA GLU A 189 17.26 12.73 -5.23
C GLU A 189 16.52 11.40 -5.49
N LEU A 190 16.77 10.78 -6.65
CA LEU A 190 16.15 9.50 -7.03
C LEU A 190 16.32 8.43 -5.95
N ASP A 191 17.45 8.43 -5.25
CA ASP A 191 17.79 7.46 -4.22
C ASP A 191 17.48 7.92 -2.77
N THR A 192 16.71 9.00 -2.60
CA THR A 192 16.27 9.49 -1.28
C THR A 192 15.43 8.46 -0.55
N PHE A 193 14.57 7.74 -1.26
CA PHE A 193 13.68 6.70 -0.74
C PHE A 193 14.01 5.38 -1.41
N GLN A 194 14.36 4.37 -0.64
CA GLN A 194 14.84 3.10 -1.16
C GLN A 194 14.17 1.93 -0.46
N THR A 195 13.67 0.98 -1.24
CA THR A 195 13.33 -0.36 -0.76
C THR A 195 14.54 -1.25 -0.98
N VAL A 196 15.10 -1.78 0.09
CA VAL A 196 16.27 -2.67 0.06
C VAL A 196 15.84 -4.10 0.20
N PHE A 197 16.12 -4.92 -0.81
CA PHE A 197 15.72 -6.31 -0.90
C PHE A 197 16.78 -7.25 -0.34
N LEU A 198 16.35 -8.28 0.37
CA LEU A 198 17.18 -9.40 0.81
C LEU A 198 17.05 -10.52 -0.22
N VAL A 199 17.95 -10.55 -1.16
CA VAL A 199 17.96 -11.48 -2.29
C VAL A 199 19.31 -12.18 -2.40
N LYS A 200 19.31 -13.43 -2.87
CA LYS A 200 20.55 -14.18 -3.11
C LYS A 200 21.25 -13.73 -4.39
N ARG A 201 20.47 -13.36 -5.39
CA ARG A 201 20.95 -12.91 -6.72
C ARG A 201 20.16 -11.70 -7.18
N LYS A 202 20.76 -10.82 -7.96
CA LYS A 202 20.09 -9.69 -8.60
C LYS A 202 19.33 -10.17 -9.83
N SER A 203 18.12 -10.71 -9.61
CA SER A 203 17.21 -11.16 -10.68
C SER A 203 15.80 -10.66 -10.44
N ARG A 204 15.02 -10.55 -11.51
CA ARG A 204 13.60 -10.15 -11.44
C ARG A 204 12.80 -11.08 -10.51
N SER A 205 12.98 -12.39 -10.64
CA SER A 205 12.28 -13.38 -9.83
C SER A 205 12.58 -13.24 -8.33
N GLU A 206 13.84 -13.07 -7.96
CA GLU A 206 14.24 -12.89 -6.56
C GLU A 206 13.66 -11.60 -5.95
N VAL A 207 13.62 -10.50 -6.73
CA VAL A 207 13.03 -9.24 -6.29
C VAL A 207 11.52 -9.36 -6.13
N LEU A 208 10.81 -9.99 -7.07
CA LEU A 208 9.37 -10.21 -6.97
C LEU A 208 9.03 -11.13 -5.79
N GLU A 209 9.84 -12.16 -5.55
CA GLU A 209 9.68 -13.03 -4.39
C GLU A 209 9.93 -12.26 -3.08
N ALA A 210 10.96 -11.42 -3.03
CA ALA A 210 11.23 -10.60 -1.85
C ALA A 210 10.09 -9.59 -1.59
N LEU A 211 9.51 -8.99 -2.63
CA LEU A 211 8.31 -8.14 -2.53
C LEU A 211 7.11 -8.90 -1.98
N SER A 212 6.84 -10.08 -2.51
CA SER A 212 5.68 -10.89 -2.10
C SER A 212 5.80 -11.41 -0.67
N ARG A 213 7.02 -11.70 -0.22
CA ARG A 213 7.31 -12.27 1.10
C ARG A 213 7.77 -11.27 2.15
N GLY A 214 7.90 -9.97 1.81
CA GLY A 214 8.37 -8.95 2.75
C GLY A 214 9.84 -9.05 3.15
N ARG A 215 10.67 -9.77 2.38
CA ARG A 215 12.13 -9.87 2.61
C ARG A 215 12.84 -8.59 2.16
N MET A 216 12.48 -7.49 2.79
CA MET A 216 12.96 -6.15 2.46
C MET A 216 12.78 -5.19 3.62
N TYR A 217 13.43 -4.05 3.53
CA TYR A 217 13.22 -2.94 4.45
C TYR A 217 13.19 -1.61 3.70
N ALA A 218 12.52 -0.61 4.28
CA ALA A 218 12.40 0.72 3.73
C ALA A 218 13.42 1.68 4.35
N VAL A 219 14.04 2.53 3.53
CA VAL A 219 15.01 3.54 3.96
C VAL A 219 14.68 4.89 3.34
N ARG A 220 14.79 5.94 4.15
CA ARG A 220 14.91 7.33 3.67
C ARG A 220 16.31 7.82 4.04
N LYS A 221 17.15 8.12 3.05
CA LYS A 221 18.41 8.82 3.32
C LYS A 221 18.18 10.33 3.48
N ARG A 222 19.07 10.97 4.19
CA ARG A 222 19.31 12.42 4.10
C ARG A 222 20.46 12.66 3.11
N LYS A 223 21.02 13.85 3.09
CA LYS A 223 22.25 14.11 2.31
C LYS A 223 23.37 13.19 2.78
N GLY A 224 24.04 12.53 1.86
CA GLY A 224 25.19 11.64 2.14
C GLY A 224 24.78 10.16 2.34
N PRO A 225 25.38 9.46 3.32
CA PRO A 225 25.20 8.02 3.49
C PRO A 225 23.80 7.65 3.96
N ARG A 226 23.45 6.37 3.80
CA ARG A 226 22.19 5.81 4.27
C ARG A 226 22.39 4.78 5.39
N LEU A 227 21.31 4.49 6.11
CA LEU A 227 21.25 3.36 7.04
C LEU A 227 21.22 2.04 6.28
N ILE A 228 21.98 1.08 6.78
CA ILE A 228 22.02 -0.31 6.29
C ILE A 228 21.68 -1.24 7.44
N LEU A 229 20.69 -2.09 7.25
CA LEU A 229 20.36 -3.19 8.14
C LEU A 229 21.18 -4.41 7.71
N LYS A 230 22.32 -4.62 8.35
CA LYS A 230 23.22 -5.76 8.06
C LYS A 230 22.61 -7.07 8.52
N GLN A 231 21.87 -7.04 9.65
CA GLN A 231 21.21 -8.18 10.23
C GLN A 231 19.99 -7.71 11.02
N PHE A 232 18.91 -8.46 10.92
CA PHE A 232 17.78 -8.44 11.83
C PHE A 232 17.12 -9.81 11.76
N LEU A 233 17.15 -10.53 12.86
CA LEU A 233 16.64 -11.88 12.96
C LEU A 233 16.06 -12.17 14.35
N VAL A 234 15.21 -13.17 14.40
CA VAL A 234 14.75 -13.82 15.63
C VAL A 234 15.26 -15.26 15.62
N ARG A 235 15.86 -15.67 16.73
CA ARG A 235 16.41 -17.02 16.92
C ARG A 235 15.64 -17.76 18.01
N ASN A 236 15.33 -19.02 17.76
CA ASN A 236 14.95 -19.97 18.81
C ASN A 236 16.25 -20.56 19.39
N PRO A 237 16.58 -20.30 20.67
CA PRO A 237 17.83 -20.77 21.25
C PRO A 237 17.94 -22.31 21.36
N GLU A 238 16.82 -23.00 21.50
CA GLU A 238 16.76 -24.46 21.64
C GLU A 238 16.97 -25.14 20.29
N SER A 239 16.15 -24.83 19.29
CA SER A 239 16.25 -25.44 17.96
C SER A 239 17.35 -24.82 17.07
N LYS A 240 17.97 -23.72 17.51
CA LYS A 240 18.94 -22.91 16.75
C LYS A 240 18.40 -22.35 15.41
N ARG A 241 17.11 -22.55 15.13
CA ARG A 241 16.47 -21.98 13.94
C ARG A 241 16.34 -20.46 14.05
N THR A 242 16.39 -19.81 12.91
CA THR A 242 16.27 -18.35 12.79
C THR A 242 15.22 -17.98 11.75
N ALA A 243 14.61 -16.82 11.93
CA ALA A 243 13.80 -16.15 10.91
C ALA A 243 14.29 -14.73 10.69
N VAL A 244 14.18 -14.26 9.47
CA VAL A 244 14.45 -12.88 9.04
C VAL A 244 13.13 -12.19 8.66
N MET A 245 13.21 -10.92 8.23
CA MET A 245 12.04 -10.16 7.78
C MET A 245 11.21 -10.95 6.77
N GLY A 246 9.89 -10.94 6.96
CA GLY A 246 8.93 -11.64 6.11
C GLY A 246 8.72 -13.12 6.46
N GLU A 247 9.49 -13.67 7.38
CA GLU A 247 9.42 -15.07 7.77
C GLU A 247 8.70 -15.26 9.11
N GLU A 248 8.23 -16.50 9.34
CA GLU A 248 7.63 -16.95 10.60
C GLU A 248 8.49 -18.04 11.23
N LEU A 249 8.76 -17.93 12.52
CA LEU A 249 9.52 -18.89 13.30
C LEU A 249 8.62 -19.55 14.36
N LEU A 250 8.68 -20.86 14.43
CA LEU A 250 8.13 -21.60 15.57
C LEU A 250 9.13 -21.55 16.72
N VAL A 251 8.66 -21.13 17.87
CA VAL A 251 9.50 -20.91 19.07
C VAL A 251 8.86 -21.57 20.30
N ASP A 252 9.70 -21.94 21.24
CA ASP A 252 9.29 -22.28 22.58
C ASP A 252 8.99 -21.01 23.41
N ARG A 253 9.27 -21.04 24.70
CA ARG A 253 9.05 -19.85 25.55
C ARG A 253 10.06 -18.74 25.34
N THR A 254 11.28 -19.08 24.90
CA THR A 254 12.41 -18.15 24.78
C THR A 254 12.76 -17.87 23.32
N ARG A 255 13.02 -16.64 22.99
CA ARG A 255 13.53 -16.19 21.69
C ARG A 255 14.56 -15.10 21.87
N VAL A 256 15.48 -15.03 20.95
CA VAL A 256 16.54 -14.00 20.92
C VAL A 256 16.32 -13.12 19.70
N VAL A 257 16.19 -11.83 19.93
CA VAL A 257 16.05 -10.80 18.88
C VAL A 257 17.40 -10.13 18.70
N GLU A 258 17.97 -10.24 17.52
CA GLU A 258 19.31 -9.76 17.19
C GLU A 258 19.29 -8.84 15.98
N GLY A 259 20.16 -7.84 15.98
CA GLY A 259 20.31 -6.97 14.82
C GLY A 259 21.62 -6.21 14.80
N THR A 260 22.04 -5.83 13.59
CA THR A 260 23.19 -4.98 13.34
C THR A 260 22.86 -3.92 12.32
N ILE A 261 23.05 -2.67 12.69
CA ILE A 261 22.77 -1.49 11.88
C ILE A 261 24.08 -0.78 11.58
N ALA A 262 24.34 -0.44 10.33
CA ALA A 262 25.52 0.25 9.88
C ALA A 262 25.16 1.49 9.03
N ALA A 263 26.15 2.28 8.69
CA ALA A 263 26.09 3.31 7.66
C ALA A 263 26.76 2.82 6.37
N SER A 264 26.31 3.31 5.21
CA SER A 264 26.81 2.86 3.91
C SER A 264 28.27 3.26 3.63
N ASP A 265 28.77 4.27 4.33
CA ASP A 265 30.17 4.75 4.29
C ASP A 265 31.02 4.23 5.46
N SER A 266 30.48 3.31 6.25
CA SER A 266 31.11 2.78 7.47
C SER A 266 31.33 3.84 8.58
N GLY A 267 30.79 5.04 8.44
CA GLY A 267 30.90 6.14 9.40
C GLY A 267 30.15 5.90 10.72
N ARG A 268 30.48 6.68 11.74
CA ARG A 268 29.92 6.58 13.11
C ARG A 268 28.85 7.65 13.34
N TYR A 269 27.60 7.31 13.12
CA TYR A 269 26.44 8.21 13.26
C TYR A 269 25.55 7.83 14.42
N ALA A 270 25.08 8.84 15.17
CA ALA A 270 24.13 8.61 16.27
C ALA A 270 22.80 8.06 15.77
N LEU A 271 22.29 7.05 16.46
CA LEU A 271 21.04 6.34 16.17
C LEU A 271 20.14 6.31 17.40
N GLU A 272 18.85 6.30 17.13
CA GLU A 272 17.80 5.87 18.03
C GLU A 272 17.13 4.63 17.41
N VAL A 273 17.04 3.56 18.16
CA VAL A 273 16.47 2.28 17.72
C VAL A 273 15.30 1.93 18.62
N ALA A 274 14.16 1.63 18.02
CA ALA A 274 13.02 1.03 18.70
C ALA A 274 12.74 -0.35 18.10
N ILE A 275 12.72 -1.38 18.96
CA ILE A 275 12.21 -2.70 18.65
C ILE A 275 10.75 -2.72 19.06
N ILE A 276 9.88 -2.91 18.08
CA ILE A 276 8.43 -2.93 18.26
C ILE A 276 7.97 -4.37 18.28
N LYS A 277 7.27 -4.76 19.35
CA LYS A 277 6.63 -6.07 19.52
C LYS A 277 5.13 -5.86 19.64
N ASN A 278 4.35 -6.44 18.73
CA ASN A 278 2.88 -6.37 18.77
C ASN A 278 2.34 -4.94 18.89
N GLY A 279 2.92 -3.99 18.17
CA GLY A 279 2.46 -2.60 18.17
C GLY A 279 2.85 -1.78 19.41
N LYS A 280 3.72 -2.29 20.28
CA LYS A 280 4.27 -1.56 21.42
C LYS A 280 5.78 -1.52 21.35
N VAL A 281 6.38 -0.43 21.80
CA VAL A 281 7.84 -0.37 21.96
C VAL A 281 8.23 -1.37 23.05
N TRP A 282 8.95 -2.42 22.67
CA TRP A 282 9.45 -3.43 23.59
C TRP A 282 10.82 -3.06 24.13
N GLN A 283 11.73 -2.60 23.25
CA GLN A 283 13.04 -2.08 23.62
C GLN A 283 13.30 -0.78 22.86
N SER A 284 13.93 0.17 23.52
CA SER A 284 14.39 1.42 22.91
C SER A 284 15.75 1.79 23.47
N PHE A 285 16.68 2.11 22.58
CA PHE A 285 18.06 2.45 22.96
C PHE A 285 18.71 3.38 21.95
N LYS A 286 19.80 4.03 22.36
CA LYS A 286 20.61 4.92 21.55
C LYS A 286 22.00 4.34 21.39
N GLY A 287 22.65 4.65 20.27
CA GLY A 287 24.01 4.24 20.00
C GLY A 287 24.59 4.93 18.78
N ARG A 288 25.68 4.38 18.26
CA ARG A 288 26.32 4.86 17.02
C ARG A 288 26.57 3.70 16.07
N THR A 289 26.51 3.96 14.76
CA THR A 289 26.90 2.97 13.73
C THR A 289 28.39 2.62 13.80
N PRO A 290 28.79 1.36 13.58
CA PRO A 290 27.96 0.18 13.55
C PRO A 290 27.40 -0.14 14.95
N LEU A 291 26.12 -0.51 15.04
CA LEU A 291 25.43 -0.80 16.27
C LEU A 291 24.85 -2.21 16.23
N THR A 292 25.29 -3.07 17.13
CA THR A 292 24.75 -4.44 17.30
C THR A 292 23.98 -4.53 18.61
N PHE A 293 22.87 -5.24 18.59
CA PHE A 293 22.06 -5.51 19.77
C PHE A 293 21.61 -6.96 19.81
N ARG A 294 21.37 -7.43 21.03
CA ARG A 294 20.85 -8.75 21.32
C ARG A 294 19.97 -8.71 22.57
N TYR A 295 18.71 -9.09 22.45
CA TYR A 295 17.76 -9.13 23.54
C TYR A 295 17.08 -10.48 23.63
N ILE A 296 16.90 -10.97 24.85
CA ILE A 296 16.18 -12.20 25.15
C ILE A 296 14.74 -11.82 25.51
N ASP A 297 13.78 -12.41 24.82
CA ASP A 297 12.36 -12.27 25.12
C ASP A 297 11.81 -13.61 25.60
N VAL A 298 11.28 -13.63 26.82
CA VAL A 298 10.65 -14.80 27.42
C VAL A 298 9.16 -14.51 27.59
N ASP A 299 8.33 -15.31 26.92
CA ASP A 299 6.90 -15.10 26.95
C ASP A 299 6.18 -16.44 26.75
N GLY A 300 5.26 -16.77 27.65
CA GLY A 300 4.56 -18.05 27.70
C GLY A 300 3.21 -18.09 26.98
N GLN A 301 2.80 -17.03 26.28
CA GLN A 301 1.50 -17.00 25.64
C GLN A 301 1.55 -17.69 24.24
N LYS A 302 0.68 -18.64 23.99
CA LYS A 302 0.53 -19.34 22.70
C LYS A 302 -0.16 -18.48 21.65
N ALA A 303 0.44 -17.34 21.28
CA ALA A 303 -0.11 -16.43 20.27
C ALA A 303 0.95 -16.12 19.23
N LYS A 304 0.53 -15.91 17.99
CA LYS A 304 1.40 -15.36 16.95
C LYS A 304 1.72 -13.91 17.29
N ARG A 305 2.96 -13.51 17.08
CA ARG A 305 3.50 -12.17 17.36
C ARG A 305 4.40 -11.71 16.26
N PHE A 306 4.70 -10.41 16.27
CA PHE A 306 5.68 -9.85 15.36
C PHE A 306 6.68 -8.94 16.06
N TYR A 307 7.87 -8.83 15.45
CA TYR A 307 8.91 -7.85 15.78
C TYR A 307 9.25 -7.06 14.53
N ARG A 308 9.38 -5.75 14.67
CA ARG A 308 9.91 -4.86 13.62
C ARG A 308 10.78 -3.77 14.23
N LEU A 309 11.62 -3.14 13.40
CA LEU A 309 12.49 -2.04 13.80
C LEU A 309 11.99 -0.70 13.25
N ASP A 310 12.06 0.34 14.06
CA ASP A 310 12.06 1.75 13.67
C ASP A 310 13.42 2.34 14.10
N VAL A 311 14.26 2.66 13.12
CA VAL A 311 15.60 3.20 13.33
C VAL A 311 15.65 4.62 12.80
N ARG A 312 16.14 5.54 13.61
CA ARG A 312 16.22 6.94 13.27
C ARG A 312 17.62 7.50 13.52
N SER A 313 18.09 8.27 12.56
CA SER A 313 19.28 9.08 12.71
C SER A 313 18.98 10.50 12.24
N ARG A 314 19.34 11.47 13.08
CA ARG A 314 19.23 12.89 12.73
C ARG A 314 20.11 13.24 11.51
N PHE A 315 21.18 12.49 11.29
CA PHE A 315 22.19 12.76 10.27
C PHE A 315 21.95 12.01 8.95
N ILE A 316 21.67 10.71 9.00
CA ILE A 316 21.64 9.82 7.84
C ILE A 316 20.28 9.24 7.51
N GLY A 317 19.22 9.61 8.24
CA GLY A 317 17.84 9.34 7.88
C GLY A 317 17.11 8.33 8.75
N LYS A 318 16.21 7.57 8.14
CA LYS A 318 15.29 6.63 8.81
C LYS A 318 15.29 5.28 8.10
N LEU A 319 15.10 4.21 8.88
CA LEU A 319 14.91 2.85 8.39
C LEU A 319 13.72 2.21 9.12
N LEU A 320 12.86 1.55 8.38
CA LEU A 320 11.80 0.68 8.90
C LEU A 320 12.02 -0.74 8.34
N SER A 321 12.14 -1.72 9.24
CA SER A 321 12.15 -3.12 8.81
C SER A 321 10.73 -3.62 8.57
N ASN A 322 10.56 -4.59 7.67
CA ASN A 322 9.39 -5.44 7.70
C ASN A 322 9.40 -6.35 8.92
N PRO A 323 8.24 -6.89 9.34
CA PRO A 323 8.15 -7.71 10.53
C PRO A 323 8.77 -9.10 10.35
N ILE A 324 9.22 -9.65 11.48
CA ILE A 324 9.49 -11.07 11.68
C ILE A 324 8.38 -11.61 12.56
N PHE A 325 7.76 -12.70 12.16
CA PHE A 325 6.70 -13.34 12.93
C PHE A 325 7.23 -14.49 13.77
N VAL A 326 6.65 -14.67 14.93
CA VAL A 326 6.92 -15.83 15.79
C VAL A 326 5.60 -16.42 16.27
N LYS A 327 5.52 -17.74 16.28
CA LYS A 327 4.40 -18.48 16.83
C LYS A 327 4.91 -19.47 17.87
N GLN A 328 4.35 -19.41 19.04
CA GLN A 328 4.71 -20.37 20.10
C GLN A 328 4.03 -21.71 19.85
N ILE A 329 4.82 -22.77 20.00
CA ILE A 329 4.38 -24.17 19.91
C ILE A 329 3.59 -24.57 21.15
#